data_59aa08c5cdb8a2d1bfd51c63b5db72b5
#
_entry.id   59aa08c5cdb8a2d1bfd51c63b5db72b5
#
_cell.length_a   1.000
_cell.length_b   1.000
_cell.length_c   1.000
_cell.angle_alpha   90.00
_cell.angle_beta   90.00
_cell.angle_gamma   90.00
#
_symmetry.space_group_name_H-M   'P 1'
#
loop_
_entity.id
_entity.type
_entity.pdbx_description
1 polymer ?
#
loop_
_entity_poly.entity_id
_entity_poly.type
_entity_poly.pdbx_seq_one_letter_code
_entity_poly.pdbx_strand_id
1 'polypeptide(L)'
;MKPPLISVVVCTYNGELFLSDTIESILTQTYSNFEIIFVDDGSIDKTVAIIKKYARKDPRIRLYIRENSGLPASRNFAFSHAKGKWIAIIDQDDICYPDRLKKQLEISAQFPSAGLIFCNVDYINAKSKKIGSHLNAFSLPNSFIPKIIAGKLLLSQGCYVDSEACFIKHAVIRDIGLLDKSLRYACDFEYFIRVGFKYDFAYSPDTLAAWRIHPNQESETNPYKFMEYRSVLLKYLFWINVDFKTQLIIIFNLLHSYIAENYRNLKKLI
;
A
#
# COMPACT_ATOMS: atom_id res chain seq x y z
N MET A 1 24.54 9.15 -14.99
CA MET A 1 24.16 9.26 -13.55
C MET A 1 24.02 7.85 -12.99
N LYS A 2 24.44 7.61 -11.73
CA LYS A 2 24.21 6.30 -11.08
C LYS A 2 22.69 6.07 -10.98
N PRO A 3 22.21 4.83 -11.24
CA PRO A 3 20.81 4.51 -11.07
C PRO A 3 20.37 4.75 -9.60
N PRO A 4 19.19 5.34 -9.34
CA PRO A 4 18.79 5.71 -7.99
C PRO A 4 18.58 4.47 -7.10
N LEU A 5 18.97 4.57 -5.81
CA LEU A 5 18.64 3.53 -4.84
C LEU A 5 17.14 3.52 -4.59
N ILE A 6 16.56 2.32 -4.50
CA ILE A 6 15.18 2.07 -4.09
C ILE A 6 15.21 1.36 -2.74
N SER A 7 14.39 1.81 -1.78
CA SER A 7 14.15 1.07 -0.54
C SER A 7 12.85 0.29 -0.67
N VAL A 8 12.94 -1.03 -0.66
CA VAL A 8 11.77 -1.91 -0.57
C VAL A 8 11.45 -2.10 0.91
N VAL A 9 10.24 -1.72 1.31
CA VAL A 9 9.78 -1.76 2.70
C VAL A 9 8.80 -2.90 2.87
N VAL A 10 9.06 -3.78 3.84
CA VAL A 10 8.21 -4.90 4.22
C VAL A 10 8.00 -4.88 5.73
N CYS A 11 6.77 -4.64 6.18
CA CYS A 11 6.40 -4.80 7.58
C CYS A 11 5.86 -6.22 7.81
N THR A 12 6.28 -6.85 8.91
CA THR A 12 5.90 -8.24 9.20
C THR A 12 5.33 -8.40 10.60
N TYR A 13 4.30 -9.25 10.70
CA TYR A 13 3.75 -9.73 11.96
C TYR A 13 3.10 -11.11 11.75
N ASN A 14 3.68 -12.17 12.33
CA ASN A 14 3.21 -13.56 12.23
C ASN A 14 2.94 -13.98 10.76
N GLY A 15 3.92 -13.74 9.88
CA GLY A 15 3.82 -13.93 8.42
C GLY A 15 4.48 -15.20 7.90
N GLU A 16 4.82 -16.19 8.75
CA GLU A 16 5.65 -17.35 8.36
C GLU A 16 5.16 -18.11 7.13
N LEU A 17 3.84 -18.07 6.82
CA LEU A 17 3.22 -18.87 5.78
C LEU A 17 3.64 -18.46 4.36
N PHE A 18 3.72 -17.15 4.08
CA PHE A 18 3.92 -16.63 2.71
C PHE A 18 5.18 -15.80 2.56
N LEU A 19 5.83 -15.43 3.67
CA LEU A 19 6.96 -14.51 3.67
C LEU A 19 8.14 -14.97 2.79
N SER A 20 8.38 -16.26 2.68
CA SER A 20 9.44 -16.78 1.79
C SER A 20 9.16 -16.45 0.33
N ASP A 21 7.91 -16.60 -0.13
CA ASP A 21 7.50 -16.27 -1.50
C ASP A 21 7.70 -14.77 -1.75
N THR A 22 7.29 -13.94 -0.79
CA THR A 22 7.46 -12.49 -0.85
C THR A 22 8.93 -12.10 -0.97
N ILE A 23 9.80 -12.64 -0.11
CA ILE A 23 11.24 -12.34 -0.14
C ILE A 23 11.84 -12.76 -1.49
N GLU A 24 11.54 -13.95 -1.98
CA GLU A 24 12.06 -14.45 -3.25
C GLU A 24 11.60 -13.58 -4.42
N SER A 25 10.35 -13.14 -4.40
CA SER A 25 9.82 -12.23 -5.42
C SER A 25 10.54 -10.88 -5.47
N ILE A 26 10.97 -10.36 -4.32
CA ILE A 26 11.76 -9.12 -4.25
C ILE A 26 13.20 -9.38 -4.72
N LEU A 27 13.82 -10.48 -4.32
CA LEU A 27 15.20 -10.80 -4.67
C LEU A 27 15.39 -11.05 -6.17
N THR A 28 14.34 -11.46 -6.88
CA THR A 28 14.32 -11.72 -8.33
C THR A 28 14.03 -10.46 -9.18
N GLN A 29 13.95 -9.28 -8.59
CA GLN A 29 13.72 -8.04 -9.33
C GLN A 29 14.83 -7.77 -10.36
N THR A 30 14.43 -7.40 -11.59
CA THR A 30 15.36 -7.06 -12.69
C THR A 30 16.14 -5.78 -12.45
N TYR A 31 15.64 -4.89 -11.61
CA TYR A 31 16.38 -3.71 -11.13
C TYR A 31 17.19 -4.11 -9.90
N SER A 32 18.51 -3.91 -9.92
CA SER A 32 19.43 -4.44 -8.90
C SER A 32 19.81 -3.45 -7.78
N ASN A 33 19.67 -2.12 -8.02
CA ASN A 33 20.10 -1.11 -7.04
C ASN A 33 19.01 -0.80 -6.01
N PHE A 34 18.76 -1.75 -5.11
CA PHE A 34 17.79 -1.60 -4.02
C PHE A 34 18.33 -2.16 -2.69
N GLU A 35 17.78 -1.70 -1.60
CA GLU A 35 17.86 -2.29 -0.26
C GLU A 35 16.48 -2.81 0.13
N ILE A 36 16.43 -3.78 1.05
CA ILE A 36 15.18 -4.31 1.62
C ILE A 36 15.19 -4.02 3.12
N ILE A 37 14.15 -3.36 3.60
CA ILE A 37 13.96 -3.02 5.00
C ILE A 37 12.80 -3.83 5.55
N PHE A 38 13.11 -4.86 6.32
CA PHE A 38 12.13 -5.59 7.12
C PHE A 38 11.98 -4.93 8.47
N VAL A 39 10.73 -4.65 8.85
CA VAL A 39 10.35 -4.23 10.22
C VAL A 39 9.39 -5.27 10.76
N ASP A 40 9.90 -6.11 11.66
CA ASP A 40 9.10 -7.11 12.36
C ASP A 40 8.45 -6.47 13.60
N ASP A 41 7.14 -6.53 13.65
CA ASP A 41 6.29 -5.90 14.67
C ASP A 41 6.00 -6.86 15.84
N GLY A 42 7.00 -7.62 16.28
CA GLY A 42 6.91 -8.51 17.42
C GLY A 42 6.31 -9.88 17.11
N SER A 43 6.69 -10.49 15.98
CA SER A 43 6.26 -11.85 15.62
C SER A 43 6.69 -12.90 16.64
N ILE A 44 5.82 -13.87 16.90
CA ILE A 44 6.05 -15.00 17.80
C ILE A 44 6.19 -16.35 17.07
N ASP A 45 5.99 -16.35 15.75
CA ASP A 45 6.14 -17.49 14.84
C ASP A 45 7.56 -17.54 14.21
N LYS A 46 7.73 -18.24 13.11
CA LYS A 46 9.03 -18.35 12.42
C LYS A 46 9.41 -17.15 11.54
N THR A 47 8.62 -16.09 11.50
CA THR A 47 8.84 -14.90 10.65
C THR A 47 10.26 -14.37 10.77
N VAL A 48 10.71 -14.05 11.99
CA VAL A 48 12.07 -13.52 12.24
C VAL A 48 13.17 -14.49 11.81
N ALA A 49 12.97 -15.80 12.05
CA ALA A 49 13.94 -16.82 11.64
C ALA A 49 14.06 -16.91 10.12
N ILE A 50 12.95 -16.81 9.39
CA ILE A 50 12.91 -16.76 7.92
C ILE A 50 13.72 -15.56 7.43
N ILE A 51 13.41 -14.34 7.87
CA ILE A 51 14.13 -13.14 7.43
C ILE A 51 15.63 -13.24 7.71
N LYS A 52 16.02 -13.70 8.91
CA LYS A 52 17.43 -13.89 9.27
C LYS A 52 18.14 -14.88 8.35
N LYS A 53 17.46 -15.94 7.90
CA LYS A 53 18.01 -16.91 6.95
C LYS A 53 18.35 -16.26 5.61
N TYR A 54 17.50 -15.38 5.07
CA TYR A 54 17.74 -14.65 3.82
C TYR A 54 18.77 -13.55 4.01
N ALA A 55 18.73 -12.79 5.12
CA ALA A 55 19.69 -11.72 5.41
C ALA A 55 21.16 -12.21 5.52
N ARG A 56 21.37 -13.46 5.90
CA ARG A 56 22.73 -14.07 5.87
C ARG A 56 23.27 -14.29 4.45
N LYS A 57 22.40 -14.35 3.46
CA LYS A 57 22.75 -14.66 2.07
C LYS A 57 22.77 -13.40 1.19
N ASP A 58 22.01 -12.38 1.55
CA ASP A 58 21.88 -11.16 0.77
C ASP A 58 22.10 -9.91 1.66
N PRO A 59 23.19 -9.16 1.46
CA PRO A 59 23.54 -8.00 2.27
C PRO A 59 22.61 -6.79 2.07
N ARG A 60 21.73 -6.83 1.06
CA ARG A 60 20.71 -5.79 0.85
C ARG A 60 19.60 -5.84 1.87
N ILE A 61 19.44 -6.95 2.61
CA ILE A 61 18.39 -7.17 3.61
C ILE A 61 18.82 -6.60 4.96
N ARG A 62 18.00 -5.70 5.48
CA ARG A 62 18.12 -5.13 6.82
C ARG A 62 16.88 -5.49 7.63
N LEU A 63 17.05 -6.09 8.80
CA LEU A 63 15.97 -6.48 9.70
C LEU A 63 16.01 -5.65 10.97
N TYR A 64 14.86 -5.09 11.32
CA TYR A 64 14.58 -4.45 12.59
C TYR A 64 13.45 -5.20 13.31
N ILE A 65 13.67 -5.57 14.55
CA ILE A 65 12.69 -6.25 15.39
C ILE A 65 12.22 -5.26 16.45
N ARG A 66 10.90 -5.14 16.63
CA ARG A 66 10.29 -4.18 17.56
C ARG A 66 9.21 -4.86 18.38
N GLU A 67 8.79 -4.20 19.46
CA GLU A 67 7.55 -4.54 20.14
C GLU A 67 6.36 -4.18 19.25
N ASN A 68 5.27 -4.97 19.32
CA ASN A 68 4.09 -4.76 18.50
C ASN A 68 3.47 -3.37 18.73
N SER A 69 3.41 -2.59 17.70
CA SER A 69 2.89 -1.21 17.71
C SER A 69 1.96 -0.91 16.52
N GLY A 70 1.66 -1.94 15.72
CA GLY A 70 0.79 -1.89 14.56
C GLY A 70 1.48 -1.48 13.27
N LEU A 71 0.84 -1.84 12.15
CA LEU A 71 1.35 -1.61 10.80
C LEU A 71 1.79 -0.17 10.54
N PRO A 72 0.98 0.88 10.85
CA PRO A 72 1.40 2.24 10.55
C PRO A 72 2.64 2.68 11.34
N ALA A 73 2.80 2.23 12.57
CA ALA A 73 3.99 2.53 13.36
C ALA A 73 5.24 1.85 12.80
N SER A 74 5.12 0.58 12.37
CA SER A 74 6.21 -0.18 11.76
C SER A 74 6.57 0.36 10.38
N ARG A 75 5.59 0.76 9.57
CA ARG A 75 5.82 1.40 8.26
C ARG A 75 6.49 2.77 8.40
N ASN A 76 6.07 3.58 9.37
CA ASN A 76 6.72 4.85 9.71
C ASN A 76 8.19 4.67 10.14
N PHE A 77 8.46 3.65 10.93
CA PHE A 77 9.82 3.30 11.32
C PHE A 77 10.66 2.90 10.10
N ALA A 78 10.11 2.08 9.19
CA ALA A 78 10.79 1.71 7.96
C ALA A 78 11.12 2.93 7.08
N PHE A 79 10.19 3.87 6.94
CA PHE A 79 10.37 5.10 6.18
C PHE A 79 11.52 5.95 6.73
N SER A 80 11.66 6.05 8.06
CA SER A 80 12.74 6.80 8.70
C SER A 80 14.13 6.16 8.51
N HIS A 81 14.19 4.87 8.20
CA HIS A 81 15.43 4.10 7.98
C HIS A 81 15.75 3.88 6.50
N ALA A 82 14.84 4.24 5.60
CA ALA A 82 15.02 4.14 4.17
C ALA A 82 16.07 5.15 3.66
N LYS A 83 16.95 4.69 2.76
CA LYS A 83 18.01 5.51 2.13
C LYS A 83 17.71 5.78 0.66
N GLY A 84 16.76 5.07 0.08
CA GLY A 84 16.38 5.18 -1.32
C GLY A 84 15.76 6.52 -1.68
N LYS A 85 15.96 6.93 -2.93
CA LYS A 85 15.24 8.07 -3.52
C LYS A 85 13.75 7.77 -3.64
N TRP A 86 13.42 6.50 -3.86
CA TRP A 86 12.09 5.95 -3.96
C TRP A 86 11.90 4.86 -2.91
N ILE A 87 10.68 4.73 -2.43
CA ILE A 87 10.25 3.68 -1.50
C ILE A 87 9.17 2.86 -2.20
N ALA A 88 9.42 1.56 -2.33
CA ALA A 88 8.46 0.57 -2.77
C ALA A 88 7.90 -0.15 -1.54
N ILE A 89 6.58 -0.19 -1.39
CA ILE A 89 5.94 -0.92 -0.31
C ILE A 89 5.50 -2.28 -0.86
N ILE A 90 5.63 -3.32 -0.06
CA ILE A 90 5.04 -4.63 -0.31
C ILE A 90 4.66 -5.27 1.02
N ASP A 91 3.51 -5.92 1.08
CA ASP A 91 3.07 -6.61 2.27
C ASP A 91 3.66 -8.03 2.36
N GLN A 92 3.70 -8.60 3.57
CA GLN A 92 4.47 -9.83 3.89
C GLN A 92 3.99 -11.11 3.20
N ASP A 93 2.82 -11.07 2.60
CA ASP A 93 2.10 -12.19 1.99
C ASP A 93 1.88 -12.01 0.47
N ASP A 94 2.37 -10.89 -0.09
CA ASP A 94 2.17 -10.49 -1.47
C ASP A 94 3.38 -10.79 -2.38
N ILE A 95 3.18 -10.65 -3.68
CA ILE A 95 4.19 -10.94 -4.70
C ILE A 95 4.55 -9.69 -5.49
N CYS A 96 5.85 -9.44 -5.61
CA CYS A 96 6.43 -8.39 -6.43
C CYS A 96 6.88 -8.98 -7.77
N TYR A 97 6.18 -8.70 -8.88
CA TYR A 97 6.57 -9.27 -10.18
C TYR A 97 7.93 -8.73 -10.66
N PRO A 98 8.72 -9.51 -11.43
CA PRO A 98 10.15 -9.26 -11.67
C PRO A 98 10.51 -7.87 -12.19
N ASP A 99 9.68 -7.24 -13.00
CA ASP A 99 9.96 -5.94 -13.62
C ASP A 99 9.36 -4.75 -12.86
N ARG A 100 8.75 -4.97 -11.69
CA ARG A 100 8.03 -3.91 -10.97
C ARG A 100 8.90 -2.68 -10.71
N LEU A 101 10.03 -2.85 -10.03
CA LEU A 101 10.90 -1.73 -9.66
C LEU A 101 11.43 -0.98 -10.88
N LYS A 102 11.82 -1.72 -11.93
CA LYS A 102 12.31 -1.16 -13.19
C LYS A 102 11.22 -0.33 -13.88
N LYS A 103 10.04 -0.89 -14.09
CA LYS A 103 8.93 -0.21 -14.78
C LYS A 103 8.42 1.00 -14.01
N GLN A 104 8.27 0.91 -12.70
CA GLN A 104 7.88 2.07 -11.89
C GLN A 104 8.93 3.19 -11.94
N LEU A 105 10.21 2.85 -12.01
CA LEU A 105 11.27 3.83 -12.19
C LEU A 105 11.23 4.48 -13.59
N GLU A 106 10.93 3.73 -14.64
CA GLU A 106 10.75 4.24 -16.00
C GLU A 106 9.56 5.22 -16.07
N ILE A 107 8.43 4.90 -15.42
CA ILE A 107 7.28 5.81 -15.30
C ILE A 107 7.68 7.09 -14.55
N SER A 108 8.51 6.98 -13.51
CA SER A 108 9.01 8.15 -12.77
C SER A 108 9.83 9.11 -13.62
N ALA A 109 10.49 8.60 -14.66
CA ALA A 109 11.23 9.41 -15.62
C ALA A 109 10.30 10.07 -16.66
N GLN A 110 9.21 9.40 -17.04
CA GLN A 110 8.20 9.96 -17.95
C GLN A 110 7.34 11.05 -17.25
N PHE A 111 7.07 10.90 -15.96
CA PHE A 111 6.27 11.85 -15.18
C PHE A 111 7.06 12.38 -13.97
N PRO A 112 8.04 13.30 -14.18
CA PRO A 112 8.92 13.75 -13.11
C PRO A 112 8.21 14.49 -11.96
N SER A 113 7.03 15.07 -12.20
CA SER A 113 6.21 15.74 -11.17
C SER A 113 5.46 14.75 -10.27
N ALA A 114 5.25 13.50 -10.71
CA ALA A 114 4.55 12.51 -9.91
C ALA A 114 5.30 12.23 -8.60
N GLY A 115 4.59 12.35 -7.50
CA GLY A 115 5.09 12.04 -6.15
C GLY A 115 4.87 10.59 -5.76
N LEU A 116 3.82 9.97 -6.32
CA LEU A 116 3.44 8.59 -6.12
C LEU A 116 3.19 7.92 -7.46
N ILE A 117 3.68 6.70 -7.60
CA ILE A 117 3.45 5.84 -8.76
C ILE A 117 2.88 4.52 -8.26
N PHE A 118 1.91 3.98 -8.96
CA PHE A 118 1.32 2.67 -8.66
C PHE A 118 1.16 1.85 -9.93
N CYS A 119 0.74 0.60 -9.79
CA CYS A 119 0.53 -0.31 -10.91
C CYS A 119 -0.73 -1.14 -10.68
N ASN A 120 -1.16 -1.86 -11.71
CA ASN A 120 -2.20 -2.86 -11.54
C ASN A 120 -1.71 -4.04 -10.70
N VAL A 121 -2.63 -4.68 -9.99
CA VAL A 121 -2.39 -5.79 -9.08
C VAL A 121 -3.29 -6.96 -9.44
N ASP A 122 -2.72 -8.16 -9.49
CA ASP A 122 -3.50 -9.39 -9.58
C ASP A 122 -3.99 -9.79 -8.19
N TYR A 123 -5.23 -10.25 -8.08
CA TYR A 123 -5.68 -10.98 -6.92
C TYR A 123 -5.29 -12.45 -7.07
N ILE A 124 -4.57 -13.00 -6.09
CA ILE A 124 -4.19 -14.41 -6.05
C ILE A 124 -4.73 -15.06 -4.77
N ASN A 125 -5.06 -16.33 -4.84
CA ASN A 125 -5.44 -17.09 -3.65
C ASN A 125 -4.21 -17.63 -2.88
N ALA A 126 -4.42 -18.32 -1.75
CA ALA A 126 -3.36 -18.92 -0.94
C ALA A 126 -2.44 -19.90 -1.72
N LYS A 127 -2.88 -20.40 -2.88
CA LYS A 127 -2.07 -21.28 -3.77
C LYS A 127 -1.43 -20.52 -4.93
N SER A 128 -1.34 -19.19 -4.83
CA SER A 128 -0.80 -18.28 -5.87
C SER A 128 -1.53 -18.33 -7.22
N LYS A 129 -2.78 -18.86 -7.26
CA LYS A 129 -3.59 -18.84 -8.47
C LYS A 129 -4.33 -17.50 -8.60
N LYS A 130 -4.22 -16.86 -9.77
CA LYS A 130 -4.95 -15.62 -10.09
C LYS A 130 -6.46 -15.84 -10.03
N ILE A 131 -7.16 -14.92 -9.36
CA ILE A 131 -8.62 -14.92 -9.17
C ILE A 131 -9.29 -13.59 -9.59
N GLY A 132 -8.51 -12.54 -9.89
CA GLY A 132 -9.01 -11.23 -10.30
C GLY A 132 -7.91 -10.22 -10.55
N SER A 133 -8.30 -8.94 -10.69
CA SER A 133 -7.39 -7.81 -10.86
C SER A 133 -8.00 -6.54 -10.28
N HIS A 134 -7.17 -5.69 -9.65
CA HIS A 134 -7.61 -4.52 -8.89
C HIS A 134 -8.13 -3.37 -9.74
N LEU A 135 -7.32 -2.87 -10.68
CA LEU A 135 -7.65 -1.63 -11.42
C LEU A 135 -8.87 -1.74 -12.31
N ASN A 136 -9.33 -2.94 -12.63
CA ASN A 136 -10.57 -3.14 -13.39
C ASN A 136 -11.83 -2.60 -12.69
N ALA A 137 -11.75 -2.35 -11.38
CA ALA A 137 -12.86 -1.82 -10.59
C ALA A 137 -12.94 -0.29 -10.61
N PHE A 138 -11.94 0.41 -11.17
CA PHE A 138 -11.83 1.87 -11.09
C PHE A 138 -11.84 2.54 -12.46
N SER A 139 -12.46 3.73 -12.52
CA SER A 139 -12.41 4.59 -13.70
C SER A 139 -11.34 5.66 -13.52
N LEU A 140 -10.12 5.36 -13.95
CA LEU A 140 -8.98 6.26 -13.81
C LEU A 140 -8.69 6.99 -15.14
N PRO A 141 -8.21 8.26 -15.10
CA PRO A 141 -7.68 8.93 -16.28
C PRO A 141 -6.40 8.24 -16.77
N ASN A 142 -5.98 8.56 -18.00
CA ASN A 142 -4.78 7.94 -18.59
C ASN A 142 -3.56 8.14 -17.71
N SER A 143 -2.75 7.14 -17.55
CA SER A 143 -1.43 7.00 -16.87
C SER A 143 -0.92 8.12 -15.94
N PHE A 144 -1.51 9.30 -15.93
CA PHE A 144 -1.15 10.47 -15.14
C PHE A 144 -2.39 11.13 -14.54
N ILE A 145 -2.36 11.36 -13.23
CA ILE A 145 -3.45 11.94 -12.44
C ILE A 145 -2.93 13.17 -11.73
N PRO A 146 -3.34 14.37 -12.14
CA PRO A 146 -2.92 15.61 -11.47
C PRO A 146 -3.30 15.62 -9.99
N LYS A 147 -2.45 16.27 -9.17
CA LYS A 147 -2.78 16.56 -7.77
C LYS A 147 -4.16 17.21 -7.65
N ILE A 148 -4.78 17.11 -6.52
CA ILE A 148 -6.18 17.46 -6.26
C ILE A 148 -7.15 16.47 -6.93
N ILE A 149 -7.01 16.19 -8.23
CA ILE A 149 -7.81 15.14 -8.90
C ILE A 149 -7.52 13.79 -8.28
N ALA A 150 -6.25 13.47 -8.03
CA ALA A 150 -5.87 12.21 -7.36
C ALA A 150 -6.53 12.07 -5.98
N GLY A 151 -6.50 13.14 -5.15
CA GLY A 151 -7.18 13.14 -3.85
C GLY A 151 -8.69 13.01 -3.97
N LYS A 152 -9.33 13.74 -4.91
CA LYS A 152 -10.78 13.65 -5.16
C LYS A 152 -11.22 12.27 -5.65
N LEU A 153 -10.43 11.63 -6.51
CA LEU A 153 -10.70 10.26 -6.98
C LEU A 153 -10.65 9.26 -5.82
N LEU A 154 -9.68 9.37 -4.91
CA LEU A 154 -9.65 8.54 -3.70
C LEU A 154 -10.90 8.71 -2.86
N LEU A 155 -11.34 9.95 -2.64
CA LEU A 155 -12.56 10.23 -1.87
C LEU A 155 -13.84 9.74 -2.56
N SER A 156 -13.88 9.74 -3.90
CA SER A 156 -15.08 9.40 -4.66
C SER A 156 -15.18 7.94 -5.08
N GLN A 157 -14.07 7.30 -5.39
CA GLN A 157 -14.04 5.91 -5.88
C GLN A 157 -13.51 4.92 -4.83
N GLY A 158 -12.89 5.40 -3.75
CA GLY A 158 -12.19 4.58 -2.76
C GLY A 158 -10.69 4.44 -3.06
N CYS A 159 -10.04 3.53 -2.35
CA CYS A 159 -8.59 3.34 -2.46
C CYS A 159 -8.24 2.57 -3.74
N TYR A 160 -7.92 3.27 -4.81
CA TYR A 160 -7.44 2.70 -6.07
C TYR A 160 -5.92 2.48 -6.11
N VAL A 161 -5.23 2.85 -5.05
CA VAL A 161 -3.80 2.59 -4.86
C VAL A 161 -3.64 1.49 -3.82
N ASP A 162 -3.18 0.33 -4.23
CA ASP A 162 -2.82 -0.73 -3.29
C ASP A 162 -1.42 -0.48 -2.71
N SER A 163 -1.26 -0.77 -1.42
CA SER A 163 0.02 -0.58 -0.72
C SER A 163 1.14 -1.35 -1.38
N GLU A 164 0.91 -2.61 -1.72
CA GLU A 164 1.86 -3.52 -2.36
C GLU A 164 2.21 -3.11 -3.79
N ALA A 165 1.47 -2.17 -4.38
CA ALA A 165 1.76 -1.57 -5.69
C ALA A 165 2.39 -0.17 -5.59
N CYS A 166 2.47 0.40 -4.38
CA CYS A 166 2.88 1.77 -4.17
C CYS A 166 4.40 1.97 -4.34
N PHE A 167 4.76 3.04 -5.04
CA PHE A 167 6.13 3.51 -5.25
C PHE A 167 6.15 5.02 -5.06
N ILE A 168 6.68 5.50 -3.94
CA ILE A 168 6.58 6.88 -3.48
C ILE A 168 7.96 7.54 -3.39
N LYS A 169 8.08 8.80 -3.80
CA LYS A 169 9.30 9.56 -3.57
C LYS A 169 9.55 9.72 -2.08
N HIS A 170 10.76 9.44 -1.62
CA HIS A 170 11.13 9.66 -0.22
C HIS A 170 10.95 11.13 0.21
N ALA A 171 11.20 12.08 -0.71
CA ALA A 171 10.95 13.50 -0.46
C ALA A 171 9.49 13.83 -0.17
N VAL A 172 8.53 13.07 -0.77
CA VAL A 172 7.10 13.23 -0.51
C VAL A 172 6.77 12.82 0.91
N ILE A 173 7.34 11.70 1.40
CA ILE A 173 7.13 11.25 2.78
C ILE A 173 7.62 12.30 3.78
N ARG A 174 8.77 12.93 3.53
CA ARG A 174 9.29 13.99 4.39
C ARG A 174 8.42 15.25 4.40
N ASP A 175 7.78 15.57 3.27
CA ASP A 175 6.96 16.76 3.11
C ASP A 175 5.51 16.60 3.59
N ILE A 176 4.91 15.41 3.37
CA ILE A 176 3.55 15.08 3.79
C ILE A 176 3.50 14.63 5.26
N GLY A 177 4.62 14.14 5.79
CA GLY A 177 4.70 13.50 7.09
C GLY A 177 4.39 12.00 7.04
N LEU A 178 4.23 11.42 8.20
CA LEU A 178 4.09 9.98 8.42
C LEU A 178 2.62 9.54 8.37
N LEU A 179 2.39 8.22 8.33
CA LEU A 179 1.06 7.63 8.48
C LEU A 179 0.49 7.94 9.87
N ASP A 180 -0.81 8.11 9.94
CA ASP A 180 -1.54 8.30 11.20
C ASP A 180 -1.61 6.95 11.96
N LYS A 181 -0.96 6.89 13.11
CA LYS A 181 -0.90 5.68 13.94
C LYS A 181 -2.21 5.35 14.66
N SER A 182 -3.16 6.27 14.68
CA SER A 182 -4.50 6.01 15.23
C SER A 182 -5.39 5.21 14.26
N LEU A 183 -5.01 5.12 12.98
CA LEU A 183 -5.71 4.37 11.94
C LEU A 183 -4.98 3.05 11.67
N ARG A 184 -5.59 1.93 12.04
CA ARG A 184 -4.97 0.61 11.84
C ARG A 184 -5.20 0.06 10.43
N TYR A 185 -6.42 0.25 9.90
CA TYR A 185 -6.87 -0.34 8.63
C TYR A 185 -6.95 0.67 7.49
N ALA A 186 -7.27 1.92 7.79
CA ALA A 186 -7.44 2.98 6.79
C ALA A 186 -6.22 3.93 6.71
N CYS A 187 -5.09 3.57 7.32
CA CYS A 187 -3.90 4.42 7.38
C CYS A 187 -3.33 4.74 5.99
N ASP A 188 -3.33 3.76 5.07
CA ASP A 188 -2.87 3.95 3.71
C ASP A 188 -3.82 4.82 2.90
N PHE A 189 -5.11 4.57 3.02
CA PHE A 189 -6.15 5.35 2.36
C PHE A 189 -6.06 6.84 2.76
N GLU A 190 -5.98 7.11 4.06
CA GLU A 190 -5.80 8.48 4.58
C GLU A 190 -4.51 9.12 4.06
N TYR A 191 -3.42 8.35 4.07
CA TYR A 191 -2.13 8.81 3.63
C TYR A 191 -2.12 9.15 2.14
N PHE A 192 -2.67 8.30 1.29
CA PHE A 192 -2.76 8.54 -0.15
C PHE A 192 -3.65 9.73 -0.49
N ILE A 193 -4.72 9.99 0.28
CA ILE A 193 -5.52 11.21 0.14
C ILE A 193 -4.65 12.45 0.38
N ARG A 194 -3.87 12.50 1.48
CA ARG A 194 -2.95 13.65 1.74
C ARG A 194 -1.95 13.84 0.61
N VAL A 195 -1.36 12.75 0.14
CA VAL A 195 -0.42 12.79 -0.99
C VAL A 195 -1.13 13.30 -2.24
N GLY A 196 -2.31 12.77 -2.58
CA GLY A 196 -3.04 13.10 -3.80
C GLY A 196 -3.56 14.53 -3.87
N PHE A 197 -3.74 15.20 -2.74
CA PHE A 197 -4.06 16.63 -2.73
C PHE A 197 -2.84 17.53 -2.97
N LYS A 198 -1.63 17.02 -2.79
CA LYS A 198 -0.40 17.83 -2.89
C LYS A 198 0.53 17.42 -4.06
N TYR A 199 0.47 16.17 -4.49
CA TYR A 199 1.33 15.60 -5.52
C TYR A 199 0.54 14.91 -6.62
N ASP A 200 1.08 14.97 -7.83
CA ASP A 200 0.58 14.21 -8.96
C ASP A 200 0.82 12.71 -8.73
N PHE A 201 -0.07 11.87 -9.27
CA PHE A 201 0.10 10.44 -9.34
C PHE A 201 0.37 10.02 -10.79
N ALA A 202 1.10 8.93 -10.96
CA ALA A 202 1.20 8.23 -12.24
C ALA A 202 0.99 6.74 -12.02
N TYR A 203 0.54 6.02 -13.05
CA TYR A 203 0.37 4.59 -12.92
C TYR A 203 0.67 3.83 -14.21
N SER A 204 1.06 2.55 -14.03
CA SER A 204 1.14 1.56 -15.10
C SER A 204 -0.13 0.72 -15.13
N PRO A 205 -0.77 0.55 -16.29
CA PRO A 205 -1.82 -0.46 -16.44
C PRO A 205 -1.27 -1.89 -16.37
N ASP A 206 0.06 -2.05 -16.50
CA ASP A 206 0.71 -3.35 -16.37
C ASP A 206 0.52 -3.90 -14.96
N THR A 207 0.24 -5.18 -14.87
CA THR A 207 0.19 -5.88 -13.59
C THR A 207 1.62 -6.18 -13.12
N LEU A 208 2.05 -5.53 -12.03
CA LEU A 208 3.43 -5.60 -11.54
C LEU A 208 3.53 -6.12 -10.10
N ALA A 209 2.40 -6.42 -9.47
CA ALA A 209 2.31 -7.03 -8.15
C ALA A 209 1.11 -7.96 -8.08
N ALA A 210 1.06 -8.79 -7.04
CA ALA A 210 -0.12 -9.58 -6.74
C ALA A 210 -0.44 -9.51 -5.25
N TRP A 211 -1.71 -9.24 -4.94
CA TRP A 211 -2.29 -9.26 -3.61
C TRP A 211 -2.84 -10.66 -3.31
N ARG A 212 -2.35 -11.26 -2.24
CA ARG A 212 -2.78 -12.58 -1.82
C ARG A 212 -4.00 -12.48 -0.90
N ILE A 213 -5.07 -13.18 -1.28
CA ILE A 213 -6.29 -13.29 -0.48
C ILE A 213 -6.32 -14.65 0.23
N HIS A 214 -6.35 -14.61 1.57
CA HIS A 214 -6.36 -15.82 2.40
C HIS A 214 -7.13 -15.60 3.73
N PRO A 215 -7.65 -16.67 4.38
CA PRO A 215 -8.54 -16.55 5.54
C PRO A 215 -7.93 -15.86 6.78
N ASN A 216 -6.60 -15.87 6.91
CA ASN A 216 -5.89 -15.27 8.05
C ASN A 216 -5.51 -13.81 7.81
N GLN A 217 -5.95 -13.21 6.72
CA GLN A 217 -5.65 -11.82 6.36
C GLN A 217 -6.39 -10.86 7.28
N GLU A 218 -5.67 -9.93 7.90
CA GLU A 218 -6.23 -9.01 8.88
C GLU A 218 -7.32 -8.10 8.28
N SER A 219 -7.12 -7.68 7.03
CA SER A 219 -8.07 -6.83 6.30
C SER A 219 -9.43 -7.51 6.03
N GLU A 220 -9.53 -8.84 6.01
CA GLU A 220 -10.77 -9.57 5.75
C GLU A 220 -11.56 -9.88 7.02
N THR A 221 -10.89 -9.99 8.15
CA THR A 221 -11.48 -10.49 9.39
C THR A 221 -12.03 -9.40 10.30
N ASN A 222 -11.62 -8.15 10.14
CA ASN A 222 -11.92 -7.10 11.11
C ASN A 222 -13.01 -6.12 10.65
N PRO A 223 -14.15 -6.02 11.36
CA PRO A 223 -15.25 -5.11 11.04
C PRO A 223 -14.89 -3.63 11.27
N TYR A 224 -13.90 -3.31 12.12
CA TYR A 224 -13.50 -1.93 12.42
C TYR A 224 -12.92 -1.19 11.21
N LYS A 225 -12.48 -1.89 10.17
CA LYS A 225 -12.01 -1.27 8.92
C LYS A 225 -13.03 -0.29 8.32
N PHE A 226 -14.32 -0.64 8.38
CA PHE A 226 -15.38 0.24 7.85
C PHE A 226 -15.59 1.51 8.70
N MET A 227 -15.40 1.40 10.02
CA MET A 227 -15.49 2.57 10.91
C MET A 227 -14.34 3.55 10.64
N GLU A 228 -13.11 3.05 10.50
CA GLU A 228 -11.95 3.89 10.17
C GLU A 228 -12.10 4.52 8.78
N TYR A 229 -12.51 3.74 7.76
CA TYR A 229 -12.76 4.27 6.42
C TYR A 229 -13.78 5.42 6.44
N ARG A 230 -14.89 5.26 7.17
CA ARG A 230 -15.90 6.33 7.35
C ARG A 230 -15.33 7.55 8.09
N SER A 231 -14.53 7.33 9.13
CA SER A 231 -13.90 8.44 9.87
C SER A 231 -12.99 9.28 8.97
N VAL A 232 -12.25 8.62 8.08
CA VAL A 232 -11.43 9.30 7.07
C VAL A 232 -12.31 10.09 6.10
N LEU A 233 -13.37 9.50 5.56
CA LEU A 233 -14.28 10.22 4.65
C LEU A 233 -14.93 11.44 5.33
N LEU A 234 -15.37 11.31 6.59
CA LEU A 234 -15.93 12.41 7.37
C LEU A 234 -14.91 13.53 7.59
N LYS A 235 -13.65 13.19 7.89
CA LYS A 235 -12.55 14.16 8.04
C LYS A 235 -12.40 15.06 6.81
N TYR A 236 -12.60 14.51 5.61
CA TYR A 236 -12.41 15.24 4.36
C TYR A 236 -13.70 15.83 3.77
N LEU A 237 -14.88 15.51 4.32
CA LEU A 237 -16.17 15.92 3.76
C LEU A 237 -16.28 17.45 3.56
N PHE A 238 -15.78 18.23 4.50
CA PHE A 238 -15.82 19.69 4.45
C PHE A 238 -14.45 20.34 4.21
N TRP A 239 -13.50 19.59 3.67
CA TRP A 239 -12.18 20.13 3.42
C TRP A 239 -12.20 21.11 2.23
N ILE A 240 -11.40 22.19 2.32
CA ILE A 240 -11.40 23.33 1.37
C ILE A 240 -11.18 22.94 -0.10
N ASN A 241 -10.46 21.85 -0.33
CA ASN A 241 -10.15 21.37 -1.68
C ASN A 241 -11.18 20.36 -2.23
N VAL A 242 -12.27 20.12 -1.49
CA VAL A 242 -13.34 19.19 -1.87
C VAL A 242 -14.54 20.01 -2.35
N ASP A 243 -14.84 19.91 -3.65
CA ASP A 243 -16.00 20.58 -4.24
C ASP A 243 -17.32 19.90 -3.87
N PHE A 244 -18.43 20.62 -4.07
CA PHE A 244 -19.78 20.17 -3.73
C PHE A 244 -20.14 18.81 -4.36
N LYS A 245 -19.74 18.57 -5.62
CA LYS A 245 -19.99 17.29 -6.28
C LYS A 245 -19.28 16.14 -5.55
N THR A 246 -18.02 16.34 -5.20
CA THR A 246 -17.24 15.34 -4.42
C THR A 246 -17.84 15.14 -3.03
N GLN A 247 -18.31 16.21 -2.37
CA GLN A 247 -19.01 16.11 -1.07
C GLN A 247 -20.27 15.23 -1.15
N LEU A 248 -21.09 15.40 -2.19
CA LEU A 248 -22.28 14.54 -2.40
C LEU A 248 -21.89 13.08 -2.59
N ILE A 249 -20.82 12.80 -3.33
CA ILE A 249 -20.33 11.42 -3.51
C ILE A 249 -19.82 10.84 -2.18
N ILE A 250 -19.10 11.62 -1.38
CA ILE A 250 -18.66 11.19 -0.03
C ILE A 250 -19.88 10.83 0.84
N ILE A 251 -20.91 11.68 0.85
CA ILE A 251 -22.15 11.43 1.61
C ILE A 251 -22.81 10.14 1.13
N PHE A 252 -22.91 9.94 -0.18
CA PHE A 252 -23.45 8.71 -0.75
C PHE A 252 -22.65 7.47 -0.32
N ASN A 253 -21.31 7.52 -0.38
CA ASN A 253 -20.43 6.44 0.03
C ASN A 253 -20.55 6.13 1.53
N LEU A 254 -20.71 7.15 2.38
CA LEU A 254 -20.95 6.99 3.81
C LEU A 254 -22.27 6.27 4.08
N LEU A 255 -23.35 6.66 3.41
CA LEU A 255 -24.66 6.02 3.53
C LEU A 255 -24.65 4.57 3.03
N HIS A 256 -24.02 4.34 1.86
CA HIS A 256 -23.89 3.00 1.30
C HIS A 256 -23.09 2.06 2.21
N SER A 257 -21.97 2.54 2.75
CA SER A 257 -21.14 1.79 3.71
C SER A 257 -21.93 1.41 4.98
N TYR A 258 -22.73 2.35 5.50
CA TYR A 258 -23.58 2.12 6.67
C TYR A 258 -24.65 1.06 6.40
N ILE A 259 -25.32 1.12 5.26
CA ILE A 259 -26.35 0.15 4.85
C ILE A 259 -25.73 -1.24 4.67
N ALA A 260 -24.59 -1.32 3.99
CA ALA A 260 -23.89 -2.59 3.75
C ALA A 260 -23.43 -3.27 5.05
N GLU A 261 -22.98 -2.51 6.03
CA GLU A 261 -22.59 -3.02 7.35
C GLU A 261 -23.80 -3.58 8.11
N ASN A 262 -24.90 -2.83 8.16
CA ASN A 262 -26.12 -3.28 8.81
C ASN A 262 -26.69 -4.55 8.16
N TYR A 263 -26.67 -4.66 6.84
CA TYR A 263 -27.08 -5.87 6.12
C TYR A 263 -26.21 -7.09 6.45
N ARG A 264 -24.89 -6.93 6.57
CA ARG A 264 -23.97 -8.01 6.98
C ARG A 264 -24.23 -8.45 8.43
N ASN A 265 -24.49 -7.49 9.33
CA ASN A 265 -24.80 -7.78 10.72
C ASN A 265 -26.12 -8.56 10.87
N LEU A 266 -27.15 -8.20 10.07
CA LEU A 266 -28.41 -8.95 10.00
C LEU A 266 -28.21 -10.38 9.50
N LYS A 267 -27.37 -10.60 8.47
CA LYS A 267 -27.06 -11.95 7.95
C LYS A 267 -26.29 -12.83 8.95
N LYS A 268 -25.62 -12.27 9.94
CA LYS A 268 -24.94 -13.04 10.99
C LYS A 268 -25.88 -13.44 12.13
N LEU A 269 -27.08 -12.87 12.20
CA LEU A 269 -28.08 -13.13 13.23
C LEU A 269 -29.14 -14.15 12.77
N ILE A 270 -29.16 -14.50 11.48
CA ILE A 270 -29.98 -15.56 10.84
C ILE A 270 -29.05 -16.75 10.52
#